data_5b7ef3cfec1f070759ca2269691ce7b3
#
_entry.id   5b7ef3cfec1f070759ca2269691ce7b3
#
_cell.length_a   1.000
_cell.length_b   1.000
_cell.length_c   1.000
_cell.angle_alpha   90.00
_cell.angle_beta   90.00
_cell.angle_gamma   90.00
#
_symmetry.space_group_name_H-M   'P 1'
#
loop_
_entity.id
_entity.type
_entity.pdbx_description
1 polymer ?
#
loop_
_entity_poly.entity_id
_entity_poly.type
_entity_poly.pdbx_seq_one_letter_code
_entity_poly.pdbx_strand_id
1 'polypeptide(L)'
;IPTFYFTTDPKTIISDPMAMNQYIFIGNIQVSAIIVLATIWIAWRLEKVTEDAARQERSSVTLGRYFSPDIRQEIENESSLDTKSSKEKKVAILFTDIVGFTKLSEKMEPNQVLELLSKYQTKMVDAIFANGGTVDKFIGDSVMATFGTPISRGNDAQNALNCAKQMQLVMDN
;
A
#
# COMPACT_ATOMS: atom_id res chain seq x y z
N ILE A 1 -46.92 -12.83 42.94
CA ILE A 1 -45.65 -12.41 42.35
C ILE A 1 -45.56 -10.92 42.47
N PRO A 2 -44.56 -10.33 43.14
CA PRO A 2 -44.45 -8.87 43.25
C PRO A 2 -44.23 -8.28 41.86
N THR A 3 -45.08 -7.31 41.47
CA THR A 3 -44.98 -6.62 40.19
C THR A 3 -44.47 -5.21 40.41
N PHE A 4 -43.38 -4.86 39.74
CA PHE A 4 -42.91 -3.47 39.74
C PHE A 4 -43.85 -2.58 38.92
N TYR A 5 -44.03 -1.35 39.38
CA TYR A 5 -44.83 -0.35 38.65
C TYR A 5 -44.16 1.02 38.64
N PHE A 6 -44.49 1.81 37.62
CA PHE A 6 -43.88 3.13 37.43
C PHE A 6 -44.73 4.24 38.04
N THR A 7 -44.07 5.18 38.73
CA THR A 7 -44.72 6.36 39.29
C THR A 7 -43.84 7.60 39.14
N THR A 8 -44.47 8.75 39.14
CA THR A 8 -43.80 10.07 39.15
C THR A 8 -43.87 10.74 40.54
N ASP A 9 -44.64 10.18 41.49
CA ASP A 9 -44.79 10.75 42.83
C ASP A 9 -43.58 10.38 43.72
N PRO A 10 -42.80 11.37 44.19
CA PRO A 10 -41.63 11.12 45.02
C PRO A 10 -41.95 10.44 46.37
N LYS A 11 -43.14 10.69 46.94
CA LYS A 11 -43.52 10.09 48.23
C LYS A 11 -43.74 8.58 48.11
N THR A 12 -44.36 8.15 47.02
CA THR A 12 -44.61 6.75 46.73
C THR A 12 -43.30 5.99 46.44
N ILE A 13 -42.34 6.62 45.78
CA ILE A 13 -41.01 6.03 45.48
C ILE A 13 -40.24 5.77 46.79
N ILE A 14 -40.35 6.64 47.78
CA ILE A 14 -39.66 6.50 49.07
C ILE A 14 -40.34 5.46 49.95
N SER A 15 -41.64 5.33 49.90
CA SER A 15 -42.44 4.49 50.80
C SER A 15 -42.64 3.05 50.29
N ASP A 16 -42.61 2.82 49.00
CA ASP A 16 -42.86 1.51 48.38
C ASP A 16 -41.64 1.04 47.58
N PRO A 17 -40.96 -0.05 48.02
CA PRO A 17 -39.77 -0.59 47.32
C PRO A 17 -40.09 -1.14 45.94
N MET A 18 -41.36 -1.31 45.55
CA MET A 18 -41.76 -1.76 44.23
C MET A 18 -42.03 -0.60 43.24
N ALA A 19 -42.09 0.64 43.76
CA ALA A 19 -42.28 1.82 42.93
C ALA A 19 -40.99 2.28 42.28
N MET A 20 -40.98 2.42 40.96
CA MET A 20 -39.83 2.89 40.20
C MET A 20 -40.11 4.30 39.64
N ASN A 21 -39.10 5.15 39.71
CA ASN A 21 -39.19 6.47 39.10
C ASN A 21 -39.16 6.38 37.57
N GLN A 22 -40.27 6.72 36.94
CA GLN A 22 -40.44 6.65 35.49
C GLN A 22 -39.42 7.50 34.74
N TYR A 23 -39.08 8.69 35.21
CA TYR A 23 -38.12 9.57 34.53
C TYR A 23 -36.70 9.04 34.62
N ILE A 24 -36.29 8.46 35.74
CA ILE A 24 -34.98 7.84 35.90
C ILE A 24 -34.87 6.60 35.01
N PHE A 25 -35.92 5.78 34.96
CA PHE A 25 -35.92 4.58 34.12
C PHE A 25 -35.83 4.92 32.63
N ILE A 26 -36.61 5.86 32.12
CA ILE A 26 -36.59 6.34 30.75
C ILE A 26 -35.22 6.97 30.44
N GLY A 27 -34.68 7.80 31.35
CA GLY A 27 -33.36 8.42 31.19
C GLY A 27 -32.25 7.39 31.07
N ASN A 28 -32.25 6.33 31.87
CA ASN A 28 -31.25 5.25 31.78
C ASN A 28 -31.35 4.48 30.48
N ILE A 29 -32.55 4.24 29.95
CA ILE A 29 -32.74 3.61 28.64
C ILE A 29 -32.16 4.49 27.51
N GLN A 30 -32.44 5.80 27.57
CA GLN A 30 -31.89 6.74 26.55
C GLN A 30 -30.39 6.81 26.59
N VAL A 31 -29.79 6.91 27.77
CA VAL A 31 -28.29 6.90 27.89
C VAL A 31 -27.70 5.59 27.38
N SER A 32 -28.30 4.45 27.74
CA SER A 32 -27.85 3.15 27.25
C SER A 32 -27.94 3.03 25.72
N ALA A 33 -29.03 3.53 25.13
CA ALA A 33 -29.22 3.54 23.68
C ALA A 33 -28.13 4.39 22.96
N ILE A 34 -27.82 5.57 23.53
CA ILE A 34 -26.75 6.44 22.99
C ILE A 34 -25.40 5.76 23.06
N ILE A 35 -25.06 5.09 24.15
CA ILE A 35 -23.80 4.34 24.31
C ILE A 35 -23.70 3.22 23.27
N VAL A 36 -24.76 2.45 23.06
CA VAL A 36 -24.80 1.37 22.07
C VAL A 36 -24.61 1.93 20.66
N LEU A 37 -25.31 3.00 20.30
CA LEU A 37 -25.13 3.63 19.00
C LEU A 37 -23.74 4.20 18.80
N ALA A 38 -23.15 4.81 19.84
CA ALA A 38 -21.79 5.33 19.78
C ALA A 38 -20.77 4.21 19.63
N THR A 39 -20.93 3.08 20.32
CA THR A 39 -20.02 1.93 20.18
C THR A 39 -20.11 1.29 18.80
N ILE A 40 -21.30 1.14 18.23
CA ILE A 40 -21.50 0.65 16.86
C ILE A 40 -20.85 1.61 15.85
N TRP A 41 -21.03 2.91 16.01
CA TRP A 41 -20.43 3.91 15.12
C TRP A 41 -18.91 3.91 15.20
N ILE A 42 -18.33 3.80 16.40
CA ILE A 42 -16.88 3.69 16.61
C ILE A 42 -16.34 2.42 15.97
N ALA A 43 -16.98 1.27 16.16
CA ALA A 43 -16.59 0.00 15.57
C ALA A 43 -16.56 0.08 14.03
N TRP A 44 -17.63 0.60 13.43
CA TRP A 44 -17.70 0.80 11.97
C TRP A 44 -16.63 1.76 11.46
N ARG A 45 -16.34 2.83 12.20
CA ARG A 45 -15.30 3.79 11.83
C ARG A 45 -13.90 3.17 11.92
N LEU A 46 -13.62 2.37 12.94
CA LEU A 46 -12.35 1.67 13.09
C LEU A 46 -12.13 0.67 11.95
N GLU A 47 -13.14 -0.11 11.60
CA GLU A 47 -13.07 -1.06 10.48
C GLU A 47 -12.73 -0.34 9.17
N LYS A 48 -13.39 0.77 8.88
CA LYS A 48 -13.10 1.57 7.70
C LYS A 48 -11.67 2.13 7.68
N VAL A 49 -11.17 2.62 8.80
CA VAL A 49 -9.79 3.15 8.89
C VAL A 49 -8.75 2.03 8.68
N THR A 50 -8.99 0.83 9.22
CA THR A 50 -8.07 -0.31 9.02
C THR A 50 -8.08 -0.82 7.58
N GLU A 51 -9.23 -0.83 6.90
CA GLU A 51 -9.31 -1.18 5.48
C GLU A 51 -8.58 -0.18 4.59
N ASP A 52 -8.74 1.13 4.85
CA ASP A 52 -8.08 2.18 4.09
C ASP A 52 -6.56 2.14 4.29
N ALA A 53 -6.09 1.90 5.51
CA ALA A 53 -4.67 1.70 5.82
C ALA A 53 -4.08 0.47 5.09
N ALA A 54 -4.79 -0.66 5.11
CA ALA A 54 -4.36 -1.88 4.42
C ALA A 54 -4.34 -1.72 2.89
N ARG A 55 -5.25 -0.94 2.31
CA ARG A 55 -5.25 -0.60 0.87
C ARG A 55 -4.06 0.28 0.51
N GLN A 56 -3.76 1.26 1.34
CA GLN A 56 -2.62 2.16 1.13
C GLN A 56 -1.28 1.42 1.21
N GLU A 57 -1.14 0.51 2.16
CA GLU A 57 0.06 -0.33 2.31
C GLU A 57 0.26 -1.26 1.10
N ARG A 58 -0.78 -1.92 0.61
CA ARG A 58 -0.72 -2.76 -0.61
C ARG A 58 -0.36 -1.94 -1.85
N SER A 59 -0.88 -0.74 -1.99
CA SER A 59 -0.55 0.17 -3.09
C SER A 59 0.92 0.59 -3.04
N SER A 60 1.44 0.92 -1.86
CA SER A 60 2.84 1.34 -1.68
C SER A 60 3.83 0.21 -1.93
N VAL A 61 3.50 -1.03 -1.54
CA VAL A 61 4.33 -2.22 -1.82
C VAL A 61 4.37 -2.53 -3.32
N THR A 62 3.26 -2.38 -4.02
CA THR A 62 3.21 -2.62 -5.47
C THR A 62 4.00 -1.54 -6.23
N LEU A 63 3.85 -0.27 -5.87
CA LEU A 63 4.62 0.83 -6.45
C LEU A 63 6.12 0.72 -6.12
N GLY A 64 6.46 0.17 -4.95
CA GLY A 64 7.85 -0.02 -4.53
C GLY A 64 8.68 -0.96 -5.41
N ARG A 65 8.05 -1.80 -6.22
CA ARG A 65 8.75 -2.67 -7.17
C ARG A 65 9.21 -1.95 -8.44
N TYR A 66 8.55 -0.85 -8.80
CA TYR A 66 8.76 -0.15 -10.08
C TYR A 66 9.47 1.19 -9.89
N PHE A 67 9.27 1.85 -8.77
CA PHE A 67 9.83 3.17 -8.50
C PHE A 67 10.79 3.13 -7.32
N SER A 68 11.92 3.85 -7.44
CA SER A 68 12.79 4.08 -6.29
C SER A 68 12.07 4.87 -5.20
N PRO A 69 12.47 4.76 -3.91
CA PRO A 69 11.85 5.50 -2.81
C PRO A 69 11.79 7.00 -3.07
N ASP A 70 12.84 7.58 -3.64
CA ASP A 70 12.94 9.01 -3.95
C ASP A 70 11.91 9.45 -4.99
N ILE A 71 11.71 8.64 -6.05
CA ILE A 71 10.74 8.92 -7.11
C ILE A 71 9.31 8.81 -6.58
N ARG A 72 9.03 7.87 -5.67
CA ARG A 72 7.71 7.76 -5.03
C ARG A 72 7.38 9.00 -4.23
N GLN A 73 8.31 9.45 -3.40
CA GLN A 73 8.11 10.64 -2.58
C GLN A 73 7.88 11.90 -3.44
N GLU A 74 8.55 12.00 -4.57
CA GLU A 74 8.40 13.11 -5.51
C GLU A 74 7.04 13.05 -6.24
N ILE A 75 6.57 11.86 -6.66
CA ILE A 75 5.23 11.67 -7.23
C ILE A 75 4.13 11.98 -6.21
N GLU A 76 4.29 11.57 -4.96
CA GLU A 76 3.33 11.85 -3.88
C GLU A 76 3.26 13.36 -3.57
N ASN A 77 4.39 14.06 -3.60
CA ASN A 77 4.45 15.51 -3.39
C ASN A 77 3.91 16.31 -4.59
N GLU A 78 4.04 15.79 -5.80
CA GLU A 78 3.53 16.37 -7.04
C GLU A 78 2.06 15.96 -7.34
N SER A 79 1.26 15.58 -6.35
CA SER A 79 -0.15 15.16 -6.51
C SER A 79 -1.07 16.18 -7.22
N SER A 80 -0.52 17.27 -7.74
CA SER A 80 -1.15 18.25 -8.65
C SER A 80 -0.77 18.05 -10.12
N LEU A 81 -0.05 16.99 -10.48
CA LEU A 81 0.26 16.71 -11.86
C LEU A 81 -1.01 16.40 -12.63
N ASP A 82 -1.32 17.29 -13.52
CA ASP A 82 -2.39 17.23 -14.52
C ASP A 82 -2.20 15.94 -15.36
N THR A 83 -2.71 14.81 -14.86
CA THR A 83 -2.55 13.47 -15.43
C THR A 83 -3.21 13.32 -16.82
N LYS A 84 -3.82 14.39 -17.33
CA LYS A 84 -4.54 14.42 -18.62
C LYS A 84 -3.75 14.97 -19.79
N SER A 85 -2.56 15.53 -19.57
CA SER A 85 -1.77 16.05 -20.71
C SER A 85 -0.72 15.01 -21.14
N SER A 86 -0.88 14.46 -22.32
CA SER A 86 0.17 13.69 -23.00
C SER A 86 1.34 14.64 -23.30
N LYS A 87 2.50 14.41 -22.65
CA LYS A 87 3.72 15.20 -22.87
C LYS A 87 4.77 14.31 -23.53
N GLU A 88 5.34 14.77 -24.61
CA GLU A 88 6.51 14.15 -25.23
C GLU A 88 7.74 14.37 -24.33
N LYS A 89 8.45 13.28 -24.01
CA LYS A 89 9.68 13.31 -23.21
C LYS A 89 10.78 12.51 -23.89
N LYS A 90 12.03 13.01 -23.78
CA LYS A 90 13.21 12.22 -24.16
C LYS A 90 13.53 11.27 -23.00
N VAL A 91 13.59 9.99 -23.29
CA VAL A 91 13.90 8.92 -22.31
C VAL A 91 14.98 8.02 -22.85
N ALA A 92 15.83 7.49 -21.96
CA ALA A 92 16.68 6.37 -22.29
C ALA A 92 16.01 5.07 -21.82
N ILE A 93 16.05 4.04 -22.64
CA ILE A 93 15.46 2.73 -22.34
C ILE A 93 16.59 1.72 -22.28
N LEU A 94 16.61 0.91 -21.22
CA LEU A 94 17.57 -0.16 -20.99
C LEU A 94 16.82 -1.49 -20.95
N PHE A 95 17.30 -2.45 -21.74
CA PHE A 95 16.86 -3.85 -21.67
C PHE A 95 18.02 -4.72 -21.18
N THR A 96 17.71 -5.65 -20.30
CA THR A 96 18.64 -6.69 -19.85
C THR A 96 18.03 -8.06 -20.02
N ASP A 97 18.86 -9.07 -20.25
CA ASP A 97 18.43 -10.45 -20.48
C ASP A 97 19.46 -11.42 -19.94
N ILE A 98 19.05 -12.64 -19.55
CA ILE A 98 19.97 -13.69 -19.13
C ILE A 98 20.39 -14.53 -20.33
N VAL A 99 21.64 -14.44 -20.70
CA VAL A 99 22.18 -15.18 -21.84
C VAL A 99 21.98 -16.70 -21.66
N GLY A 100 21.21 -17.30 -22.55
CA GLY A 100 20.98 -18.75 -22.56
C GLY A 100 20.00 -19.24 -21.52
N PHE A 101 19.16 -18.35 -20.95
CA PHE A 101 18.18 -18.69 -19.90
C PHE A 101 17.26 -19.86 -20.29
N THR A 102 16.74 -19.92 -21.50
CA THR A 102 15.88 -21.01 -21.98
C THR A 102 16.55 -22.38 -21.82
N LYS A 103 17.82 -22.52 -22.26
CA LYS A 103 18.56 -23.78 -22.13
C LYS A 103 18.94 -24.10 -20.69
N LEU A 104 19.09 -23.07 -19.86
CA LEU A 104 19.40 -23.21 -18.43
C LEU A 104 18.16 -23.68 -17.68
N SER A 105 17.03 -23.03 -17.90
CA SER A 105 15.76 -23.32 -17.22
C SER A 105 15.20 -24.70 -17.56
N GLU A 106 15.41 -25.21 -18.78
CA GLU A 106 15.03 -26.58 -19.17
C GLU A 106 15.72 -27.68 -18.34
N LYS A 107 16.88 -27.37 -17.73
CA LYS A 107 17.69 -28.30 -16.93
C LYS A 107 17.49 -28.14 -15.42
N MET A 108 16.68 -27.18 -15.00
CA MET A 108 16.48 -26.82 -13.61
C MET A 108 15.10 -27.23 -13.13
N GLU A 109 14.99 -27.54 -11.83
CA GLU A 109 13.68 -27.70 -11.20
C GLU A 109 12.94 -26.34 -11.14
N PRO A 110 11.60 -26.32 -11.22
CA PRO A 110 10.83 -25.07 -11.25
C PRO A 110 11.14 -24.10 -10.11
N ASN A 111 11.36 -24.60 -8.91
CA ASN A 111 11.71 -23.77 -7.74
C ASN A 111 13.11 -23.12 -7.89
N GLN A 112 14.05 -23.81 -8.50
CA GLN A 112 15.39 -23.27 -8.76
C GLN A 112 15.33 -22.16 -9.81
N VAL A 113 14.49 -22.30 -10.83
CA VAL A 113 14.26 -21.25 -11.84
C VAL A 113 13.69 -20.00 -11.18
N LEU A 114 12.69 -20.15 -10.30
CA LEU A 114 12.09 -19.02 -9.58
C LEU A 114 13.11 -18.33 -8.66
N GLU A 115 13.94 -19.09 -7.98
CA GLU A 115 14.98 -18.56 -7.10
C GLU A 115 16.05 -17.79 -7.90
N LEU A 116 16.49 -18.34 -9.04
CA LEU A 116 17.44 -17.69 -9.95
C LEU A 116 16.87 -16.36 -10.46
N LEU A 117 15.63 -16.37 -10.98
CA LEU A 117 14.96 -15.17 -11.46
C LEU A 117 14.81 -14.11 -10.38
N SER A 118 14.40 -14.53 -9.18
CA SER A 118 14.23 -13.60 -8.05
C SER A 118 15.55 -12.93 -7.67
N LYS A 119 16.65 -13.69 -7.58
CA LYS A 119 17.98 -13.15 -7.29
C LYS A 119 18.46 -12.20 -8.37
N TYR A 120 18.30 -12.60 -9.63
CA TYR A 120 18.67 -11.78 -10.79
C TYR A 120 17.88 -10.47 -10.81
N GLN A 121 16.55 -10.55 -10.74
CA GLN A 121 15.68 -9.38 -10.75
C GLN A 121 16.00 -8.41 -9.61
N THR A 122 16.26 -8.91 -8.40
CA THR A 122 16.65 -8.07 -7.26
C THR A 122 17.92 -7.28 -7.56
N LYS A 123 19.00 -7.96 -8.02
CA LYS A 123 20.26 -7.31 -8.37
C LYS A 123 20.08 -6.26 -9.48
N MET A 124 19.24 -6.54 -10.50
CA MET A 124 18.95 -5.60 -11.59
C MET A 124 18.18 -4.38 -11.11
N VAL A 125 17.16 -4.58 -10.27
CA VAL A 125 16.36 -3.50 -9.68
C VAL A 125 17.22 -2.58 -8.82
N ASP A 126 18.10 -3.15 -7.99
CA ASP A 126 19.02 -2.38 -7.14
C ASP A 126 19.96 -1.50 -7.99
N ALA A 127 20.52 -2.05 -9.08
CA ALA A 127 21.36 -1.30 -10.01
C ALA A 127 20.57 -0.18 -10.73
N ILE A 128 19.32 -0.44 -11.15
CA ILE A 128 18.45 0.54 -11.81
C ILE A 128 18.18 1.70 -10.84
N PHE A 129 17.79 1.41 -9.61
CA PHE A 129 17.46 2.44 -8.63
C PHE A 129 18.68 3.24 -8.18
N ALA A 130 19.84 2.60 -8.01
CA ALA A 130 21.10 3.27 -7.67
C ALA A 130 21.53 4.29 -8.76
N ASN A 131 21.13 4.09 -10.01
CA ASN A 131 21.41 5.01 -11.12
C ASN A 131 20.23 5.94 -11.47
N GLY A 132 19.20 6.02 -10.62
CA GLY A 132 18.05 6.91 -10.80
C GLY A 132 17.10 6.51 -11.93
N GLY A 133 17.10 5.24 -12.31
CA GLY A 133 16.18 4.65 -13.26
C GLY A 133 14.88 4.17 -12.59
N THR A 134 13.93 3.82 -13.42
CA THR A 134 12.63 3.25 -13.05
C THR A 134 12.45 1.90 -13.75
N VAL A 135 11.99 0.89 -13.04
CA VAL A 135 11.63 -0.38 -13.66
C VAL A 135 10.28 -0.21 -14.36
N ASP A 136 10.24 -0.46 -15.68
CA ASP A 136 8.99 -0.42 -16.43
C ASP A 136 8.22 -1.75 -16.26
N LYS A 137 8.86 -2.84 -16.63
CA LYS A 137 8.29 -4.19 -16.52
C LYS A 137 9.35 -5.29 -16.55
N PHE A 138 8.92 -6.48 -16.12
CA PHE A 138 9.65 -7.73 -16.35
C PHE A 138 9.00 -8.48 -17.51
N ILE A 139 9.84 -9.02 -18.42
CA ILE A 139 9.39 -9.78 -19.59
C ILE A 139 10.15 -11.14 -19.55
N GLY A 140 9.57 -12.11 -18.84
CA GLY A 140 10.28 -13.37 -18.55
C GLY A 140 11.50 -13.13 -17.68
N ASP A 141 12.68 -13.45 -18.21
CA ASP A 141 13.99 -13.18 -17.60
C ASP A 141 14.54 -11.79 -17.93
N SER A 142 13.91 -11.06 -18.86
CA SER A 142 14.33 -9.72 -19.24
C SER A 142 13.76 -8.66 -18.28
N VAL A 143 14.53 -7.60 -18.05
CA VAL A 143 14.10 -6.41 -17.31
C VAL A 143 14.15 -5.20 -18.23
N MET A 144 13.05 -4.48 -18.32
CA MET A 144 12.97 -3.20 -19.01
C MET A 144 13.00 -2.07 -17.99
N ALA A 145 13.94 -1.14 -18.16
CA ALA A 145 14.07 0.04 -17.33
C ALA A 145 14.07 1.31 -18.17
N THR A 146 13.58 2.41 -17.58
CA THR A 146 13.52 3.72 -18.19
C THR A 146 14.25 4.75 -17.34
N PHE A 147 14.90 5.71 -17.99
CA PHE A 147 15.58 6.85 -17.37
C PHE A 147 15.03 8.13 -18.00
N GLY A 148 14.63 9.10 -17.18
CA GLY A 148 13.96 10.34 -17.63
C GLY A 148 12.43 10.31 -17.51
N THR A 149 11.86 9.22 -16.98
CA THR A 149 10.43 9.12 -16.68
C THR A 149 10.23 8.33 -15.38
N PRO A 150 9.25 8.67 -14.52
CA PRO A 150 8.35 9.83 -14.63
C PRO A 150 9.09 11.17 -14.54
N ILE A 151 10.27 11.20 -13.90
CA ILE A 151 11.05 12.41 -13.63
C ILE A 151 12.41 12.29 -14.32
N SER A 152 12.83 13.36 -15.02
CA SER A 152 14.16 13.46 -15.62
C SER A 152 15.15 14.11 -14.64
N ARG A 153 16.33 13.52 -14.49
CA ARG A 153 17.43 14.07 -13.71
C ARG A 153 18.48 14.81 -14.57
N GLY A 154 18.20 14.99 -15.86
CA GLY A 154 19.05 15.72 -16.81
C GLY A 154 20.15 14.93 -17.48
N ASN A 155 20.64 13.84 -16.84
CA ASN A 155 21.71 12.99 -17.36
C ASN A 155 21.22 11.55 -17.65
N ASP A 156 20.00 11.39 -18.09
CA ASP A 156 19.28 10.13 -18.15
C ASP A 156 19.98 9.07 -19.02
N ALA A 157 20.52 9.47 -20.18
CA ALA A 157 21.27 8.54 -21.04
C ALA A 157 22.60 8.09 -20.41
N GLN A 158 23.31 8.98 -19.70
CA GLN A 158 24.53 8.63 -19.00
C GLN A 158 24.25 7.71 -17.81
N ASN A 159 23.17 7.97 -17.10
CA ASN A 159 22.72 7.14 -15.98
C ASN A 159 22.35 5.73 -16.47
N ALA A 160 21.67 5.60 -17.61
CA ALA A 160 21.37 4.31 -18.23
C ALA A 160 22.65 3.54 -18.59
N LEU A 161 23.67 4.22 -19.15
CA LEU A 161 24.95 3.61 -19.47
C LEU A 161 25.71 3.16 -18.21
N ASN A 162 25.72 3.97 -17.17
CA ASN A 162 26.33 3.64 -15.88
C ASN A 162 25.65 2.42 -15.24
N CYS A 163 24.32 2.38 -15.30
CA CYS A 163 23.51 1.27 -14.84
C CYS A 163 23.89 -0.04 -15.58
N ALA A 164 23.97 -0.02 -16.91
CA ALA A 164 24.34 -1.18 -17.70
C ALA A 164 25.75 -1.73 -17.32
N LYS A 165 26.73 -0.84 -17.10
CA LYS A 165 28.06 -1.22 -16.62
C LYS A 165 28.02 -1.84 -15.22
N GLN A 166 27.27 -1.25 -14.31
CA GLN A 166 27.11 -1.78 -12.95
C GLN A 166 26.44 -3.15 -12.96
N MET A 167 25.42 -3.37 -13.79
CA MET A 167 24.77 -4.67 -13.95
C MET A 167 25.74 -5.76 -14.37
N GLN A 168 26.61 -5.49 -15.32
CA GLN A 168 27.64 -6.45 -15.73
C GLN A 168 28.56 -6.80 -14.57
N LEU A 169 29.10 -5.81 -13.85
CA LEU A 169 30.00 -6.03 -12.71
C LEU A 169 29.34 -6.83 -11.58
N VAL A 170 28.05 -6.65 -11.33
CA VAL A 170 27.32 -7.37 -10.28
C VAL A 170 27.03 -8.82 -10.67
N MET A 171 27.01 -9.14 -11.96
CA MET A 171 26.77 -10.49 -12.45
C MET A 171 28.05 -11.33 -12.55
N ASP A 172 29.23 -10.68 -12.67
CA ASP A 172 30.54 -11.35 -12.72
C ASP A 172 31.03 -11.78 -11.32
N ASN A 173 30.37 -11.35 -10.23
CA ASN A 173 30.64 -11.71 -8.83
C ASN A 173 29.57 -12.66 -8.27
#